data_41f7bd4876be41e8591cd811e403472d
#
_entry.id   41f7bd4876be41e8591cd811e403472d
#
_cell.length_a   1.000
_cell.length_b   1.000
_cell.length_c   1.000
_cell.angle_alpha   90.00
_cell.angle_beta   90.00
_cell.angle_gamma   90.00
#
_symmetry.space_group_name_H-M   'P 1'
#
loop_
_entity.id
_entity.type
_entity.pdbx_description
1 polymer ?
#
loop_
_entity_poly.entity_id
_entity_poly.type
_entity_poly.pdbx_seq_one_letter_code
_entity_poly.pdbx_strand_id
1 'polypeptide(L)'
;MMTNIWNYTAPGEHPSWGATNTGGAWLCAHLWEHYQYTQDIEFLKRIYPVLKGASEFFYSTMVREPKHGWLVTAPTSSPENAFFVGNDPTPVSVCMGPTMDVQLLTELYTNVIEATSILECDADYAAKLREALDKFPPMQILSLIHISE
;
A
#
# COMPACT_ATOMS: atom_id res chain seq x y z
N MET A 1 -6.53 -2.25 9.99
CA MET A 1 -7.00 -3.09 11.11
C MET A 1 -5.93 -3.07 12.18
N MET A 2 -6.25 -2.66 13.40
CA MET A 2 -5.29 -2.65 14.51
C MET A 2 -5.34 -3.96 15.28
N THR A 3 -4.17 -4.47 15.64
CA THR A 3 -4.05 -5.63 16.55
C THR A 3 -3.39 -5.15 17.83
N ASN A 4 -3.98 -5.46 18.97
CA ASN A 4 -3.39 -5.15 20.26
C ASN A 4 -2.71 -6.37 20.88
N ILE A 5 -2.08 -6.19 22.03
CA ILE A 5 -1.33 -7.25 22.75
C ILE A 5 -2.21 -8.44 23.20
N TRP A 6 -3.53 -8.31 23.15
CA TRP A 6 -4.49 -9.39 23.46
C TRP A 6 -5.05 -10.07 22.21
N ASN A 7 -4.41 -9.91 21.05
CA ASN A 7 -4.85 -10.43 19.75
C ASN A 7 -6.25 -9.95 19.31
N TYR A 8 -6.70 -8.83 19.85
CA TYR A 8 -7.93 -8.22 19.38
C TYR A 8 -7.68 -7.48 18.07
N THR A 9 -8.40 -7.86 17.04
CA THR A 9 -8.32 -7.31 15.71
C THR A 9 -9.67 -6.77 15.29
N ALA A 10 -9.90 -5.49 15.51
CA ALA A 10 -11.12 -4.82 15.08
C ALA A 10 -10.77 -3.51 14.38
N PRO A 11 -11.66 -2.95 13.55
CA PRO A 11 -11.42 -1.67 12.90
C PRO A 11 -11.36 -0.48 13.87
N GLY A 12 -11.42 -0.71 15.17
CA GLY A 12 -11.44 0.33 16.19
C GLY A 12 -12.80 1.04 16.30
N GLU A 13 -12.92 1.95 17.25
CA GLU A 13 -14.15 2.73 17.47
C GLU A 13 -14.33 3.84 16.42
N HIS A 14 -13.24 4.27 15.78
CA HIS A 14 -13.26 5.31 14.78
C HIS A 14 -12.52 4.89 13.50
N PRO A 15 -13.11 5.08 12.31
CA PRO A 15 -12.52 4.61 11.04
C PRO A 15 -11.12 5.15 10.74
N SER A 16 -10.78 6.38 11.18
CA SER A 16 -9.44 6.95 10.99
C SER A 16 -8.33 6.16 11.67
N TRP A 17 -8.67 5.32 12.66
CA TRP A 17 -7.71 4.58 13.47
C TRP A 17 -7.50 3.15 12.98
N GLY A 18 -8.41 2.61 12.21
CA GLY A 18 -8.38 1.19 11.90
C GLY A 18 -8.82 0.79 10.50
N ALA A 19 -9.26 1.71 9.67
CA ALA A 19 -9.71 1.37 8.32
C ALA A 19 -8.57 1.19 7.32
N THR A 20 -7.33 1.60 7.64
CA THR A 20 -6.18 1.34 6.77
C THR A 20 -5.89 -0.16 6.65
N ASN A 21 -5.65 -0.63 5.45
CA ASN A 21 -5.35 -2.03 5.15
C ASN A 21 -3.89 -2.27 4.72
N THR A 22 -3.10 -1.21 4.57
CA THR A 22 -1.73 -1.26 4.04
C THR A 22 -0.64 -1.57 5.07
N GLY A 23 -1.01 -1.86 6.31
CA GLY A 23 -0.05 -2.21 7.37
C GLY A 23 0.88 -3.39 7.02
N GLY A 24 0.35 -4.41 6.31
CA GLY A 24 1.15 -5.54 5.82
C GLY A 24 2.19 -5.12 4.77
N ALA A 25 1.83 -4.21 3.87
CA ALA A 25 2.78 -3.64 2.90
C ALA A 25 3.87 -2.84 3.60
N TRP A 26 3.50 -2.02 4.59
CA TRP A 26 4.47 -1.25 5.38
C TRP A 26 5.47 -2.15 6.12
N LEU A 27 5.00 -3.23 6.76
CA LEU A 27 5.90 -4.18 7.42
C LEU A 27 6.85 -4.89 6.44
N CYS A 28 6.43 -5.12 5.20
CA CYS A 28 7.28 -5.66 4.15
C CYS A 28 8.47 -4.75 3.80
N ALA A 29 8.33 -3.42 3.92
CA ALA A 29 9.41 -2.47 3.69
C ALA A 29 10.61 -2.74 4.61
N HIS A 30 10.38 -3.05 5.90
CA HIS A 30 11.45 -3.36 6.85
C HIS A 30 12.22 -4.64 6.48
N LEU A 31 11.52 -5.65 5.95
CA LEU A 31 12.16 -6.88 5.47
C LEU A 31 13.05 -6.60 4.26
N TRP A 32 12.54 -5.80 3.33
CA TRP A 32 13.28 -5.39 2.15
C TRP A 32 14.49 -4.53 2.50
N GLU A 33 14.32 -3.54 3.37
CA GLU A 33 15.39 -2.68 3.86
C GLU A 33 16.53 -3.49 4.48
N HIS A 34 16.21 -4.48 5.32
CA HIS A 34 17.21 -5.40 5.87
C HIS A 34 17.99 -6.10 4.77
N TYR A 35 17.32 -6.61 3.73
CA TYR A 35 17.99 -7.21 2.59
C TYR A 35 18.89 -6.20 1.86
N GLN A 36 18.43 -4.99 1.63
CA GLN A 36 19.21 -3.94 0.95
C GLN A 36 20.53 -3.63 1.67
N TYR A 37 20.53 -3.61 3.00
CA TYR A 37 21.75 -3.38 3.78
C TYR A 37 22.66 -4.58 3.88
N THR A 38 22.12 -5.80 3.92
CA THR A 38 22.92 -7.00 4.15
C THR A 38 23.33 -7.72 2.88
N GLN A 39 22.56 -7.58 1.79
CA GLN A 39 22.70 -8.33 0.54
C GLN A 39 22.69 -9.85 0.75
N ASP A 40 22.05 -10.33 1.83
CA ASP A 40 21.93 -11.74 2.17
C ASP A 40 20.86 -12.42 1.30
N ILE A 41 21.31 -13.17 0.31
CA ILE A 41 20.42 -13.89 -0.62
C ILE A 41 19.61 -14.97 0.09
N GLU A 42 20.15 -15.64 1.10
CA GLU A 42 19.41 -16.65 1.87
C GLU A 42 18.32 -16.00 2.72
N PHE A 43 18.58 -14.82 3.25
CA PHE A 43 17.52 -14.01 3.87
C PHE A 43 16.45 -13.62 2.86
N LEU A 44 16.83 -13.13 1.68
CA LEU A 44 15.88 -12.77 0.62
C LEU A 44 14.99 -13.96 0.23
N LYS A 45 15.54 -15.14 0.05
CA LYS A 45 14.76 -16.37 -0.22
C LYS A 45 13.73 -16.66 0.87
N ARG A 46 14.08 -16.43 2.14
CA ARG A 46 13.16 -16.66 3.26
C ARG A 46 12.01 -15.66 3.32
N ILE A 47 12.28 -14.38 3.02
CA ILE A 47 11.26 -13.33 3.08
C ILE A 47 10.43 -13.22 1.81
N TYR A 48 10.92 -13.70 0.67
CA TYR A 48 10.25 -13.58 -0.62
C TYR A 48 8.79 -14.07 -0.60
N PRO A 49 8.45 -15.23 0.00
CA PRO A 49 7.06 -15.65 0.10
C PRO A 49 6.17 -14.68 0.87
N VAL A 50 6.72 -13.95 1.85
CA VAL A 50 5.98 -12.93 2.62
C VAL A 50 5.72 -11.72 1.76
N LEU A 51 6.75 -11.20 1.07
CA LEU A 51 6.62 -10.06 0.15
C LEU A 51 5.62 -10.38 -0.98
N LYS A 52 5.77 -11.56 -1.60
CA LYS A 52 4.87 -12.02 -2.66
C LYS A 52 3.44 -12.14 -2.16
N GLY A 53 3.20 -12.82 -1.03
CA GLY A 53 1.85 -12.98 -0.47
C GLY A 53 1.19 -11.65 -0.13
N ALA A 54 1.93 -10.68 0.40
CA ALA A 54 1.42 -9.33 0.62
C ALA A 54 1.03 -8.65 -0.71
N SER A 55 1.87 -8.76 -1.73
CA SER A 55 1.57 -8.19 -3.05
C SER A 55 0.38 -8.87 -3.74
N GLU A 56 0.23 -10.19 -3.62
CA GLU A 56 -0.92 -10.96 -4.15
C GLU A 56 -2.23 -10.54 -3.47
N PHE A 57 -2.21 -10.31 -2.16
CA PHE A 57 -3.38 -9.79 -1.44
C PHE A 57 -3.85 -8.47 -2.05
N PHE A 58 -2.98 -7.49 -2.21
CA PHE A 58 -3.37 -6.21 -2.78
C PHE A 58 -3.75 -6.31 -4.26
N TYR A 59 -3.01 -7.11 -5.05
CA TYR A 59 -3.36 -7.34 -6.44
C TYR A 59 -4.78 -7.87 -6.62
N SER A 60 -5.24 -8.72 -5.68
CA SER A 60 -6.59 -9.30 -5.71
C SER A 60 -7.69 -8.41 -5.14
N THR A 61 -7.34 -7.45 -4.28
CA THR A 61 -8.31 -6.63 -3.53
C THR A 61 -8.45 -5.20 -4.06
N MET A 62 -7.50 -4.71 -4.86
CA MET A 62 -7.60 -3.38 -5.48
C MET A 62 -8.79 -3.28 -6.43
N VAL A 63 -9.36 -2.11 -6.48
CA VAL A 63 -10.51 -1.79 -7.33
C VAL A 63 -10.15 -0.70 -8.34
N ARG A 64 -10.97 -0.58 -9.40
CA ARG A 64 -10.84 0.54 -10.34
C ARG A 64 -11.59 1.76 -9.84
N GLU A 65 -10.87 2.87 -9.73
CA GLU A 65 -11.45 4.18 -9.45
C GLU A 65 -12.33 4.61 -10.66
N PRO A 66 -13.57 5.11 -10.42
CA PRO A 66 -14.55 5.27 -11.51
C PRO A 66 -14.25 6.42 -12.47
N LYS A 67 -13.47 7.43 -12.08
CA LYS A 67 -13.25 8.62 -12.91
C LYS A 67 -12.12 8.46 -13.92
N HIS A 68 -11.01 7.87 -13.51
CA HIS A 68 -9.79 7.73 -14.33
C HIS A 68 -9.46 6.26 -14.64
N GLY A 69 -10.11 5.31 -13.96
CA GLY A 69 -9.85 3.88 -14.11
C GLY A 69 -8.57 3.39 -13.41
N TRP A 70 -7.99 4.19 -12.53
CA TRP A 70 -6.80 3.80 -11.78
C TRP A 70 -7.08 2.63 -10.83
N LEU A 71 -6.06 1.81 -10.59
CA LEU A 71 -6.10 0.79 -9.55
C LEU A 71 -5.82 1.43 -8.19
N VAL A 72 -6.74 1.26 -7.25
CA VAL A 72 -6.67 1.86 -5.91
C VAL A 72 -7.17 0.89 -4.84
N THR A 73 -6.76 1.12 -3.61
CA THR A 73 -7.35 0.48 -2.42
C THR A 73 -8.68 1.14 -2.08
N ALA A 74 -9.70 0.34 -1.73
CA ALA A 74 -10.99 0.84 -1.26
C ALA A 74 -11.79 -0.30 -0.56
N PRO A 75 -12.45 -0.04 0.58
CA PRO A 75 -12.31 1.16 1.41
C PRO A 75 -10.98 1.16 2.18
N THR A 76 -10.46 2.34 2.50
CA THR A 76 -9.25 2.52 3.29
C THR A 76 -9.27 3.87 4.00
N SER A 77 -8.23 4.18 4.77
CA SER A 77 -8.02 5.50 5.35
C SER A 77 -6.55 5.87 5.30
N SER A 78 -6.26 7.17 5.18
CA SER A 78 -4.91 7.70 5.43
C SER A 78 -4.82 8.04 6.92
N PRO A 79 -4.22 7.19 7.75
CA PRO A 79 -4.20 7.43 9.19
C PRO A 79 -3.27 8.63 9.52
N GLU A 80 -3.63 9.49 10.40
CA GLU A 80 -4.91 9.71 11.07
C GLU A 80 -5.58 10.97 10.48
N ASN A 81 -5.71 11.01 9.15
CA ASN A 81 -6.24 12.16 8.42
C ASN A 81 -7.76 12.07 8.26
N ALA A 82 -8.37 13.24 8.18
CA ALA A 82 -9.77 13.40 7.85
C ALA A 82 -9.93 14.52 6.81
N PHE A 83 -11.05 14.49 6.10
CA PHE A 83 -11.41 15.50 5.10
C PHE A 83 -12.90 15.81 5.16
N PHE A 84 -13.32 16.92 4.55
CA PHE A 84 -14.72 17.31 4.47
C PHE A 84 -15.28 17.00 3.09
N VAL A 85 -16.55 16.60 3.02
CA VAL A 85 -17.24 16.33 1.75
C VAL A 85 -18.22 17.46 1.48
N GLY A 86 -17.96 18.24 0.44
CA GLY A 86 -18.79 19.41 0.10
C GLY A 86 -18.84 20.42 1.24
N ASN A 87 -20.08 20.82 1.62
CA ASN A 87 -20.31 21.78 2.70
C ASN A 87 -20.68 21.11 4.04
N ASP A 88 -20.57 19.79 4.15
CA ASP A 88 -20.84 19.08 5.40
C ASP A 88 -19.70 19.33 6.40
N PRO A 89 -19.99 19.86 7.59
CA PRO A 89 -18.97 20.10 8.62
C PRO A 89 -18.48 18.80 9.30
N THR A 90 -19.06 17.63 8.98
CA THR A 90 -18.67 16.36 9.57
C THR A 90 -17.41 15.82 8.89
N PRO A 91 -16.30 15.66 9.61
CA PRO A 91 -15.09 15.08 9.03
C PRO A 91 -15.30 13.59 8.73
N VAL A 92 -14.81 13.14 7.58
CA VAL A 92 -14.78 11.74 7.16
C VAL A 92 -13.34 11.28 6.98
N SER A 93 -13.07 10.00 7.26
CA SER A 93 -11.71 9.44 7.21
C SER A 93 -11.60 8.29 6.21
N VAL A 94 -12.71 7.68 5.84
CA VAL A 94 -12.70 6.56 4.88
C VAL A 94 -12.73 7.10 3.46
N CYS A 95 -11.81 6.61 2.64
CA CYS A 95 -11.62 7.06 1.26
C CYS A 95 -11.22 5.90 0.34
N MET A 96 -10.88 6.21 -0.89
CA MET A 96 -10.22 5.30 -1.83
C MET A 96 -8.91 5.92 -2.31
N GLY A 97 -7.88 5.09 -2.46
CA GLY A 97 -6.62 5.44 -3.08
C GLY A 97 -5.86 6.62 -2.45
N PRO A 98 -5.74 6.73 -1.11
CA PRO A 98 -4.93 7.79 -0.53
C PRO A 98 -3.47 7.64 -0.97
N THR A 99 -2.76 8.77 -1.06
CA THR A 99 -1.36 8.81 -1.50
C THR A 99 -0.46 7.86 -0.71
N MET A 100 -0.68 7.73 0.60
CA MET A 100 0.06 6.79 1.44
C MET A 100 -0.04 5.35 0.92
N ASP A 101 -1.25 4.88 0.61
CA ASP A 101 -1.44 3.52 0.11
C ASP A 101 -0.77 3.33 -1.25
N VAL A 102 -0.90 4.31 -2.15
CA VAL A 102 -0.26 4.27 -3.47
C VAL A 102 1.26 4.18 -3.33
N GLN A 103 1.86 4.94 -2.42
CA GLN A 103 3.31 4.90 -2.17
C GLN A 103 3.75 3.55 -1.62
N LEU A 104 3.09 3.05 -0.58
CA LEU A 104 3.41 1.75 0.03
C LEU A 104 3.28 0.59 -0.95
N LEU A 105 2.24 0.59 -1.79
CA LEU A 105 2.04 -0.46 -2.78
C LEU A 105 2.99 -0.34 -3.96
N THR A 106 3.35 0.88 -4.37
CA THR A 106 4.39 1.09 -5.38
C THR A 106 5.72 0.52 -4.91
N GLU A 107 6.10 0.81 -3.67
CA GLU A 107 7.31 0.25 -3.06
C GLU A 107 7.25 -1.27 -2.98
N LEU A 108 6.18 -1.83 -2.42
CA LEU A 108 6.02 -3.29 -2.29
C LEU A 108 6.13 -3.99 -3.65
N TYR A 109 5.42 -3.50 -4.68
CA TYR A 109 5.44 -4.13 -6.00
C TYR A 109 6.81 -4.01 -6.66
N THR A 110 7.47 -2.86 -6.53
CA THR A 110 8.83 -2.65 -7.04
C THR A 110 9.81 -3.61 -6.38
N ASN A 111 9.74 -3.75 -5.06
CA ASN A 111 10.59 -4.65 -4.29
C ASN A 111 10.38 -6.13 -4.66
N VAL A 112 9.12 -6.55 -4.87
CA VAL A 112 8.81 -7.90 -5.34
C VAL A 112 9.36 -8.14 -6.74
N ILE A 113 9.19 -7.18 -7.66
CA ILE A 113 9.73 -7.28 -9.03
C ILE A 113 11.26 -7.41 -9.00
N GLU A 114 11.93 -6.64 -8.16
CA GLU A 114 13.39 -6.74 -8.00
C GLU A 114 13.78 -8.08 -7.39
N ALA A 115 13.09 -8.55 -6.36
CA ALA A 115 13.33 -9.85 -5.75
C ALA A 115 13.18 -11.00 -6.76
N THR A 116 12.16 -10.97 -7.63
CA THR A 116 12.00 -11.98 -8.70
C THR A 116 13.19 -12.02 -9.65
N SER A 117 13.75 -10.86 -9.97
CA SER A 117 14.92 -10.76 -10.83
C SER A 117 16.18 -11.32 -10.17
N ILE A 118 16.39 -11.00 -8.88
CA ILE A 118 17.55 -11.46 -8.12
C ILE A 118 17.49 -12.98 -7.88
N LEU A 119 16.30 -13.50 -7.57
CA LEU A 119 16.09 -14.92 -7.29
C LEU A 119 15.83 -15.76 -8.56
N GLU A 120 15.78 -15.15 -9.73
CA GLU A 120 15.49 -15.76 -11.02
C GLU A 120 14.19 -16.60 -10.99
N CYS A 121 13.12 -16.05 -10.40
CA CYS A 121 11.86 -16.74 -10.22
C CYS A 121 10.65 -15.85 -10.59
N ASP A 122 9.47 -16.48 -10.79
CA ASP A 122 8.17 -15.79 -10.93
C ASP A 122 8.12 -14.62 -11.96
N ALA A 123 8.84 -14.73 -13.08
CA ALA A 123 8.91 -13.67 -14.11
C ALA A 123 7.52 -13.23 -14.63
N ASP A 124 6.58 -14.17 -14.79
CA ASP A 124 5.21 -13.89 -15.22
C ASP A 124 4.45 -13.06 -14.16
N TYR A 125 4.72 -13.30 -12.89
CA TYR A 125 4.13 -12.52 -11.82
C TYR A 125 4.71 -11.11 -11.77
N ALA A 126 6.02 -10.97 -11.94
CA ALA A 126 6.67 -9.66 -12.06
C ALA A 126 6.08 -8.84 -13.23
N ALA A 127 5.77 -9.46 -14.36
CA ALA A 127 5.11 -8.79 -15.49
C ALA A 127 3.72 -8.26 -15.09
N LYS A 128 2.91 -9.06 -14.37
CA LYS A 128 1.59 -8.62 -13.87
C LYS A 128 1.70 -7.43 -12.90
N LEU A 129 2.71 -7.42 -12.04
CA LEU A 129 2.93 -6.30 -11.12
C LEU A 129 3.33 -5.02 -11.86
N ARG A 130 4.16 -5.10 -12.92
CA ARG A 130 4.49 -3.94 -13.77
C ARG A 130 3.23 -3.38 -14.43
N GLU A 131 2.39 -4.22 -15.02
CA GLU A 131 1.12 -3.79 -15.61
C GLU A 131 0.17 -3.14 -14.57
N ALA A 132 0.22 -3.59 -13.32
CA ALA A 132 -0.56 -3.00 -12.23
C ALA A 132 -0.02 -1.61 -11.86
N LEU A 133 1.30 -1.46 -11.74
CA LEU A 133 1.96 -0.18 -11.47
C LEU A 133 1.63 0.88 -12.51
N ASP A 134 1.57 0.51 -13.80
CA ASP A 134 1.19 1.42 -14.90
C ASP A 134 -0.26 1.95 -14.76
N LYS A 135 -1.07 1.29 -13.94
CA LYS A 135 -2.46 1.65 -13.68
C LYS A 135 -2.67 2.37 -12.34
N PHE A 136 -1.61 2.61 -11.59
CA PHE A 136 -1.70 3.37 -10.34
C PHE A 136 -1.93 4.86 -10.61
N PRO A 137 -2.55 5.59 -9.68
CA PRO A 137 -2.62 7.04 -9.78
C PRO A 137 -1.22 7.66 -9.86
N PRO A 138 -1.02 8.66 -10.71
CA PRO A 138 0.25 9.39 -10.72
C PRO A 138 0.44 10.14 -9.40
N MET A 139 1.69 10.24 -8.96
CA MET A 139 2.03 11.05 -7.79
C MET A 139 1.69 12.51 -8.08
N GLN A 140 0.84 13.09 -7.24
CA GLN A 140 0.46 14.48 -7.36
C GLN A 140 1.38 15.34 -6.50
N ILE A 141 2.06 16.30 -7.15
CA ILE A 141 2.85 17.31 -6.47
C ILE A 141 1.98 18.56 -6.36
N LEU A 142 1.49 18.84 -5.17
CA LEU A 142 0.81 20.10 -4.88
C LEU A 142 1.87 21.19 -4.65
N SER A 143 1.64 22.36 -5.26
CA SER A 143 2.47 23.53 -4.98
C SER A 143 2.31 23.92 -3.50
N LEU A 144 3.42 24.22 -2.81
CA LEU A 144 3.41 24.68 -1.42
C LEU A 144 2.59 25.98 -1.22
N ILE A 145 2.34 26.73 -2.28
CA ILE A 145 1.49 27.94 -2.28
C ILE A 145 0.02 27.60 -1.98
N HIS A 146 -0.42 26.40 -2.26
CA HIS A 146 -1.81 25.97 -2.01
C HIS A 146 -2.02 25.36 -0.62
N ILE A 147 -0.99 25.26 0.20
CA ILE A 147 -1.09 24.77 1.60
C ILE A 147 -1.39 25.92 2.57
N SER A 148 -1.28 27.16 2.13
CA SER A 148 -1.43 28.36 2.96
C SER A 148 -2.77 29.11 2.76
N GLU A 149 -3.67 28.56 1.96
CA GLU A 149 -5.05 29.06 1.79
C GLU A 149 -6.05 27.99 2.31
#